data_6c863227691899af383437f6c8f8db29
#
_entry.id   6c863227691899af383437f6c8f8db29
#
_cell.length_a   1.000
_cell.length_b   1.000
_cell.length_c   1.000
_cell.angle_alpha   90.00
_cell.angle_beta   90.00
_cell.angle_gamma   90.00
#
_symmetry.space_group_name_H-M   'P 1'
#
loop_
_entity.id
_entity.type
_entity.pdbx_description
1 polymer ?
#
loop_
_entity_poly.entity_id
_entity_poly.type
_entity_poly.pdbx_seq_one_letter_code
_entity_poly.pdbx_strand_id
1 'polypeptide(L)'
;MQFILSSVEGTECHQADDKYELMEQLRQNGDALVVLDYTLFDINDIEELQIIHDRFPLARWILFSVDLSLDFVRRIIAMGSNCCVLLKESSMHEIRECIDYATHRQRYICQRMAEMLLTPDAGHTTEEDEVRLTRTETEILKDIALGMTTKEIADKRFSSFHTVNTHRKNIFRKLGVNNVHEATKYALRAGLVDSAEYYI
;
A
#
# COMPACT_ATOMS: atom_id res chain seq x y z
N MET A 1 1.46 4.77 15.57
CA MET A 1 2.71 5.29 14.95
C MET A 1 2.97 6.75 15.32
N GLN A 2 2.02 7.66 15.17
CA GLN A 2 2.17 9.07 15.53
C GLN A 2 2.72 9.30 16.95
N PHE A 3 2.29 8.49 17.92
CA PHE A 3 2.76 8.57 19.31
C PHE A 3 4.25 8.22 19.48
N ILE A 4 4.80 7.33 18.64
CA ILE A 4 6.22 6.95 18.70
C ILE A 4 7.09 8.04 18.07
N LEU A 5 6.62 8.64 16.97
CA LEU A 5 7.32 9.72 16.29
C LEU A 5 7.37 10.98 17.14
N SER A 6 6.30 11.28 17.87
CA SER A 6 6.26 12.43 18.81
C SER A 6 7.17 12.26 20.04
N SER A 7 7.66 11.05 20.32
CA SER A 7 8.63 10.80 21.39
C SER A 7 10.09 11.05 20.97
N VAL A 8 10.34 11.32 19.69
CA VAL A 8 11.67 11.72 19.21
C VAL A 8 11.80 13.24 19.36
N GLU A 9 12.68 13.70 20.22
CA GLU A 9 12.89 15.13 20.48
C GLU A 9 13.18 15.90 19.19
N GLY A 10 12.47 17.02 18.99
CA GLY A 10 12.66 17.90 17.84
C GLY A 10 11.97 17.41 16.54
N THR A 11 11.12 16.38 16.60
CA THR A 11 10.40 15.89 15.43
C THR A 11 9.03 16.56 15.33
N GLU A 12 8.78 17.24 14.21
CA GLU A 12 7.47 17.77 13.84
C GLU A 12 6.72 16.73 13.01
N CYS A 13 5.51 16.35 13.43
CA CYS A 13 4.71 15.34 12.79
C CYS A 13 3.54 15.96 12.04
N HIS A 14 3.47 15.69 10.74
CA HIS A 14 2.36 16.09 9.88
C HIS A 14 1.59 14.85 9.42
N GLN A 15 0.30 15.02 9.21
CA GLN A 15 -0.55 13.99 8.62
C GLN A 15 -0.94 14.43 7.21
N ALA A 16 -0.97 13.48 6.29
CA ALA A 16 -1.52 13.66 4.96
C ALA A 16 -2.57 12.58 4.72
N ASP A 17 -3.76 12.97 4.33
CA ASP A 17 -4.88 12.07 4.12
C ASP A 17 -4.98 11.61 2.66
N ASP A 18 -4.39 12.36 1.73
CA ASP A 18 -4.33 12.03 0.32
C ASP A 18 -2.96 12.36 -0.33
N LYS A 19 -2.79 11.97 -1.59
CA LYS A 19 -1.57 12.23 -2.36
C LYS A 19 -1.24 13.70 -2.53
N TYR A 20 -2.25 14.54 -2.69
CA TYR A 20 -2.03 15.97 -2.89
C TYR A 20 -1.38 16.59 -1.64
N GLU A 21 -1.96 16.32 -0.48
CA GLU A 21 -1.41 16.78 0.80
C GLU A 21 -0.01 16.23 1.06
N LEU A 22 0.22 14.94 0.78
CA LEU A 22 1.55 14.33 0.89
C LEU A 22 2.57 15.07 0.00
N MET A 23 2.22 15.35 -1.24
CA MET A 23 3.12 16.04 -2.16
C MET A 23 3.38 17.49 -1.74
N GLU A 24 2.39 18.20 -1.17
CA GLU A 24 2.57 19.55 -0.63
C GLU A 24 3.52 19.53 0.59
N GLN A 25 3.36 18.56 1.50
CA GLN A 25 4.27 18.40 2.64
C GLN A 25 5.71 18.09 2.17
N LEU A 26 5.87 17.23 1.17
CA LEU A 26 7.18 16.89 0.60
C LEU A 26 7.83 18.04 -0.17
N ARG A 27 7.06 18.97 -0.75
CA ARG A 27 7.59 20.20 -1.35
C ARG A 27 8.19 21.13 -0.30
N GLN A 28 7.59 21.18 0.88
CA GLN A 28 8.05 22.02 1.99
C GLN A 28 9.21 21.36 2.74
N ASN A 29 9.17 20.04 2.89
CA ASN A 29 10.14 19.25 3.65
C ASN A 29 10.62 18.06 2.80
N GLY A 30 11.48 18.34 1.83
CA GLY A 30 11.91 17.36 0.82
C GLY A 30 12.74 16.18 1.36
N ASP A 31 13.26 16.27 2.57
CA ASP A 31 14.02 15.22 3.26
C ASP A 31 13.22 14.53 4.40
N ALA A 32 11.91 14.74 4.42
CA ALA A 32 11.03 14.15 5.43
C ALA A 32 11.11 12.62 5.48
N LEU A 33 10.85 12.08 6.65
CA LEU A 33 10.58 10.66 6.84
C LEU A 33 9.08 10.39 6.70
N VAL A 34 8.70 9.75 5.62
CA VAL A 34 7.31 9.39 5.31
C VAL A 34 7.01 7.99 5.84
N VAL A 35 5.98 7.89 6.68
CA VAL A 35 5.43 6.60 7.11
C VAL A 35 4.13 6.38 6.37
N LEU A 36 4.16 5.45 5.42
CA LEU A 36 3.07 5.20 4.49
C LEU A 36 2.35 3.89 4.79
N ASP A 37 1.06 3.95 5.10
CA ASP A 37 0.22 2.77 5.01
C ASP A 37 -0.20 2.54 3.56
N TYR A 38 0.61 1.78 2.83
CA TYR A 38 0.42 1.55 1.40
C TYR A 38 -0.97 0.99 1.04
N THR A 39 -1.54 0.13 1.89
CA THR A 39 -2.85 -0.47 1.62
C THR A 39 -4.04 0.43 1.93
N LEU A 40 -3.84 1.48 2.74
CA LEU A 40 -4.89 2.42 3.12
C LEU A 40 -4.78 3.78 2.43
N PHE A 41 -3.59 4.11 1.94
CA PHE A 41 -3.34 5.39 1.29
C PHE A 41 -3.74 5.36 -0.20
N ASP A 42 -4.02 6.52 -0.77
CA ASP A 42 -4.45 6.68 -2.17
C ASP A 42 -3.27 6.63 -3.16
N ILE A 43 -2.51 5.54 -3.10
CA ILE A 43 -1.50 5.17 -4.10
C ILE A 43 -1.97 3.86 -4.74
N ASN A 44 -2.18 3.89 -6.05
CA ASN A 44 -2.84 2.82 -6.76
C ASN A 44 -1.90 1.64 -7.08
N ASP A 45 -0.63 1.93 -7.33
CA ASP A 45 0.36 0.94 -7.73
C ASP A 45 1.78 1.35 -7.33
N ILE A 46 2.73 0.45 -7.55
CA ILE A 46 4.15 0.68 -7.24
C ILE A 46 4.77 1.71 -8.19
N GLU A 47 4.29 1.80 -9.41
CA GLU A 47 4.74 2.75 -10.42
C GLU A 47 4.44 4.18 -9.94
N GLU A 48 3.28 4.40 -9.38
CA GLU A 48 2.91 5.69 -8.80
C GLU A 48 3.76 6.04 -7.57
N LEU A 49 4.02 5.06 -6.71
CA LEU A 49 4.94 5.24 -5.57
C LEU A 49 6.35 5.60 -6.07
N GLN A 50 6.81 4.95 -7.14
CA GLN A 50 8.10 5.25 -7.76
C GLN A 50 8.17 6.68 -8.31
N ILE A 51 7.13 7.14 -8.99
CA ILE A 51 7.07 8.53 -9.50
C ILE A 51 7.20 9.54 -8.36
N ILE A 52 6.52 9.29 -7.23
CA ILE A 52 6.62 10.18 -6.06
C ILE A 52 8.03 10.11 -5.47
N HIS A 53 8.60 8.91 -5.33
CA HIS A 53 9.96 8.71 -4.84
C HIS A 53 11.00 9.43 -5.72
N ASP A 54 10.91 9.31 -7.05
CA ASP A 54 11.83 9.92 -7.99
C ASP A 54 11.72 11.46 -7.98
N ARG A 55 10.53 11.98 -7.72
CA ARG A 55 10.28 13.41 -7.57
C ARG A 55 10.85 13.98 -6.28
N PHE A 56 10.92 13.18 -5.21
CA PHE A 56 11.43 13.58 -3.90
C PHE A 56 12.54 12.63 -3.43
N PRO A 57 13.72 12.63 -4.09
CA PRO A 57 14.76 11.61 -3.87
C PRO A 57 15.43 11.71 -2.50
N LEU A 58 15.24 12.81 -1.79
CA LEU A 58 15.76 12.99 -0.42
C LEU A 58 14.79 12.47 0.64
N ALA A 59 13.53 12.29 0.31
CA ALA A 59 12.55 11.71 1.22
C ALA A 59 12.92 10.27 1.58
N ARG A 60 12.65 9.90 2.82
CA ARG A 60 12.88 8.56 3.35
C ARG A 60 11.53 7.90 3.57
N TRP A 61 11.43 6.61 3.31
CA TRP A 61 10.15 5.93 3.29
C TRP A 61 10.14 4.73 4.23
N ILE A 62 9.09 4.62 5.03
CA ILE A 62 8.72 3.41 5.77
C ILE A 62 7.36 2.98 5.26
N LEU A 63 7.32 1.84 4.57
CA LEU A 63 6.06 1.18 4.25
C LEU A 63 5.58 0.42 5.47
N PHE A 64 4.51 0.88 6.08
CA PHE A 64 3.94 0.34 7.30
C PHE A 64 2.54 -0.21 7.03
N SER A 65 2.46 -1.49 6.72
CA SER A 65 1.21 -2.12 6.25
C SER A 65 0.88 -3.39 7.03
N VAL A 66 -0.37 -3.84 6.94
CA VAL A 66 -0.79 -5.11 7.58
C VAL A 66 -0.24 -6.29 6.82
N ASP A 67 -0.24 -6.19 5.49
CA ASP A 67 0.16 -7.25 4.59
C ASP A 67 0.76 -6.64 3.32
N LEU A 68 1.86 -7.20 2.84
CA LEU A 68 2.53 -6.82 1.60
C LEU A 68 2.95 -8.11 0.89
N SER A 69 2.64 -8.22 -0.40
CA SER A 69 3.08 -9.40 -1.15
C SER A 69 4.59 -9.40 -1.33
N LEU A 70 5.17 -10.59 -1.42
CA LEU A 70 6.60 -10.76 -1.63
C LEU A 70 7.07 -10.12 -2.94
N ASP A 71 6.26 -10.21 -4.00
CA ASP A 71 6.57 -9.59 -5.28
C ASP A 71 6.64 -8.07 -5.16
N PHE A 72 5.66 -7.46 -4.49
CA PHE A 72 5.67 -6.02 -4.21
C PHE A 72 6.93 -5.60 -3.44
N VAL A 73 7.29 -6.34 -2.38
CA VAL A 73 8.48 -6.03 -1.58
C VAL A 73 9.75 -6.23 -2.38
N ARG A 74 9.86 -7.29 -3.21
CA ARG A 74 10.99 -7.48 -4.13
C ARG A 74 11.15 -6.31 -5.09
N ARG A 75 10.04 -5.79 -5.65
CA ARG A 75 10.06 -4.61 -6.53
C ARG A 75 10.49 -3.35 -5.80
N ILE A 76 10.01 -3.10 -4.58
CA ILE A 76 10.46 -1.99 -3.72
C ILE A 76 11.96 -2.06 -3.44
N ILE A 77 12.47 -3.27 -3.14
CA ILE A 77 13.91 -3.47 -2.92
C ILE A 77 14.69 -3.17 -4.20
N ALA A 78 14.19 -3.60 -5.35
CA ALA A 78 14.84 -3.40 -6.66
C ALA A 78 14.87 -1.94 -7.12
N MET A 79 13.93 -1.10 -6.65
CA MET A 79 13.93 0.34 -6.92
C MET A 79 15.18 1.06 -6.37
N GLY A 80 16.01 0.37 -5.58
CA GLY A 80 17.25 0.96 -5.03
C GLY A 80 17.01 2.06 -4.00
N SER A 81 15.77 2.27 -3.60
CA SER A 81 15.35 3.33 -2.71
C SER A 81 15.75 3.06 -1.25
N ASN A 82 15.87 4.13 -0.47
CA ASN A 82 16.00 4.09 0.99
C ASN A 82 14.63 3.78 1.63
N CYS A 83 13.95 2.75 1.12
CA CYS A 83 12.64 2.35 1.60
C CYS A 83 12.78 1.23 2.62
N CYS A 84 12.21 1.45 3.80
CA CYS A 84 12.09 0.46 4.84
C CYS A 84 10.72 -0.23 4.77
N VAL A 85 10.68 -1.49 5.14
CA VAL A 85 9.46 -2.30 5.14
C VAL A 85 9.17 -2.80 6.54
N LEU A 86 7.98 -2.48 7.05
CA LEU A 86 7.54 -2.80 8.39
C LEU A 86 6.09 -3.26 8.37
N LEU A 87 5.79 -4.36 9.03
CA LEU A 87 4.43 -4.85 9.18
C LEU A 87 3.78 -4.25 10.44
N LYS A 88 2.47 -4.04 10.42
CA LYS A 88 1.72 -3.48 11.57
C LYS A 88 1.73 -4.37 12.82
N GLU A 89 2.05 -5.64 12.66
CA GLU A 89 2.23 -6.59 13.75
C GLU A 89 3.66 -6.62 14.32
N SER A 90 4.59 -5.86 13.72
CA SER A 90 5.95 -5.74 14.20
C SER A 90 6.00 -5.20 15.63
N SER A 91 6.97 -5.70 16.41
CA SER A 91 7.18 -5.30 17.79
C SER A 91 7.57 -3.83 17.91
N MET A 92 7.37 -3.24 19.08
CA MET A 92 7.81 -1.88 19.37
C MET A 92 9.31 -1.70 19.22
N HIS A 93 10.09 -2.75 19.43
CA HIS A 93 11.54 -2.76 19.22
C HIS A 93 11.85 -2.61 17.73
N GLU A 94 11.27 -3.44 16.87
CA GLU A 94 11.44 -3.37 15.40
C GLU A 94 11.00 -2.02 14.82
N ILE A 95 9.91 -1.45 15.37
CA ILE A 95 9.44 -0.13 14.93
C ILE A 95 10.48 0.96 15.23
N ARG A 96 11.08 0.94 16.42
CA ARG A 96 12.14 1.89 16.81
C ARG A 96 13.39 1.71 15.98
N GLU A 97 13.85 0.47 15.80
CA GLU A 97 14.98 0.16 14.94
C GLU A 97 14.73 0.64 13.50
N CYS A 98 13.56 0.34 12.94
CA CYS A 98 13.20 0.78 11.58
C CYS A 98 13.26 2.30 11.43
N ILE A 99 12.77 3.06 12.41
CA ILE A 99 12.85 4.52 12.43
C ILE A 99 14.32 4.98 12.48
N ASP A 100 15.14 4.36 13.35
CA ASP A 100 16.56 4.68 13.46
C ASP A 100 17.30 4.42 12.14
N TYR A 101 17.13 3.24 11.53
CA TYR A 101 17.70 2.92 10.22
C TYR A 101 17.24 3.91 9.13
N ALA A 102 15.94 4.22 9.09
CA ALA A 102 15.40 5.16 8.12
C ALA A 102 15.96 6.58 8.30
N THR A 103 16.15 7.04 9.54
CA THR A 103 16.75 8.36 9.81
C THR A 103 18.21 8.45 9.36
N HIS A 104 18.95 7.34 9.43
CA HIS A 104 20.33 7.21 8.94
C HIS A 104 20.42 6.85 7.44
N ARG A 105 19.31 6.91 6.69
CA ARG A 105 19.23 6.53 5.27
C ARG A 105 19.66 5.10 4.99
N GLN A 106 19.46 4.22 5.97
CA GLN A 106 19.72 2.80 5.84
C GLN A 106 18.40 2.05 5.60
N ARG A 107 18.49 0.94 4.89
CA ARG A 107 17.33 0.08 4.64
C ARG A 107 17.08 -0.83 5.81
N TYR A 108 15.81 -0.99 6.15
CA TYR A 108 15.34 -1.95 7.13
C TYR A 108 14.21 -2.79 6.56
N ILE A 109 14.22 -4.07 6.84
CA ILE A 109 13.13 -5.00 6.52
C ILE A 109 12.84 -5.76 7.80
N CYS A 110 11.60 -5.76 8.30
CA CYS A 110 11.25 -6.48 9.52
C CYS A 110 11.53 -7.97 9.38
N GLN A 111 11.85 -8.62 10.51
CA GLN A 111 12.29 -10.01 10.54
C GLN A 111 11.34 -10.95 9.78
N ARG A 112 10.05 -10.86 10.03
CA ARG A 112 9.06 -11.71 9.37
C ARG A 112 9.10 -11.60 7.84
N MET A 113 9.18 -10.37 7.30
CA MET A 113 9.26 -10.17 5.86
C MET A 113 10.60 -10.67 5.29
N ALA A 114 11.70 -10.49 6.03
CA ALA A 114 13.00 -11.01 5.64
C ALA A 114 13.00 -12.55 5.59
N GLU A 115 12.41 -13.22 6.57
CA GLU A 115 12.24 -14.67 6.58
C GLU A 115 11.44 -15.17 5.37
N MET A 116 10.32 -14.49 5.06
CA MET A 116 9.48 -14.82 3.89
C MET A 116 10.25 -14.64 2.57
N LEU A 117 11.09 -13.60 2.45
CA LEU A 117 11.90 -13.35 1.26
C LEU A 117 13.02 -14.36 1.07
N LEU A 118 13.59 -14.88 2.15
CA LEU A 118 14.69 -15.85 2.16
C LEU A 118 14.20 -17.30 2.04
N THR A 119 12.94 -17.56 2.36
CA THR A 119 12.36 -18.89 2.18
C THR A 119 12.26 -19.12 0.66
N PRO A 120 12.90 -20.15 0.09
CA PRO A 120 12.68 -20.50 -1.31
C PRO A 120 11.18 -20.69 -1.49
N ASP A 121 10.62 -20.20 -2.58
CA ASP A 121 9.23 -20.43 -2.95
C ASP A 121 8.94 -21.95 -2.85
N ALA A 122 8.54 -22.42 -1.69
CA ALA A 122 7.68 -23.56 -1.59
C ALA A 122 6.41 -23.06 -2.25
N GLY A 123 6.31 -23.38 -3.57
CA GLY A 123 5.31 -22.79 -4.45
C GLY A 123 4.03 -22.52 -3.68
N HIS A 124 3.53 -21.33 -3.79
CA HIS A 124 2.15 -21.12 -3.42
C HIS A 124 1.37 -22.18 -4.18
N THR A 125 1.21 -23.35 -3.55
CA THR A 125 0.04 -24.14 -3.77
C THR A 125 -1.08 -23.21 -3.37
N THR A 126 -1.58 -22.49 -4.35
CA THR A 126 -2.97 -22.13 -4.36
C THR A 126 -3.69 -23.46 -4.12
N GLU A 127 -3.95 -23.82 -2.86
CA GLU A 127 -5.18 -24.48 -2.59
C GLU A 127 -6.19 -23.54 -3.24
N GLU A 128 -6.88 -24.03 -4.25
CA GLU A 128 -8.07 -23.44 -4.84
C GLU A 128 -9.17 -23.44 -3.77
N ASP A 129 -8.94 -22.73 -2.67
CA ASP A 129 -10.02 -22.14 -1.93
C ASP A 129 -10.61 -21.13 -2.90
N GLU A 130 -11.75 -21.50 -3.52
CA GLU A 130 -12.54 -20.61 -4.35
C GLU A 130 -12.57 -19.25 -3.67
N VAL A 131 -11.84 -18.29 -4.24
CA VAL A 131 -11.72 -16.94 -3.69
C VAL A 131 -13.11 -16.31 -3.78
N ARG A 132 -13.92 -16.52 -2.75
CA ARG A 132 -15.28 -16.00 -2.70
C ARG A 132 -15.27 -14.59 -2.16
N LEU A 133 -15.35 -13.64 -3.08
CA LEU A 133 -15.70 -12.28 -2.71
C LEU A 133 -17.14 -12.25 -2.19
N THR A 134 -17.39 -11.49 -1.14
CA THR A 134 -18.76 -11.18 -0.72
C THR A 134 -19.46 -10.35 -1.79
N ARG A 135 -20.78 -10.30 -1.76
CA ARG A 135 -21.56 -9.47 -2.71
C ARG A 135 -21.09 -8.02 -2.71
N THR A 136 -20.85 -7.44 -1.55
CA THR A 136 -20.36 -6.06 -1.40
C THR A 136 -18.96 -5.90 -2.01
N GLU A 137 -18.05 -6.84 -1.76
CA GLU A 137 -16.69 -6.83 -2.33
C GLU A 137 -16.74 -6.96 -3.85
N THR A 138 -17.60 -7.82 -4.40
CA THR A 138 -17.79 -7.98 -5.85
C THR A 138 -18.26 -6.67 -6.48
N GLU A 139 -19.22 -6.00 -5.87
CA GLU A 139 -19.75 -4.74 -6.37
C GLU A 139 -18.70 -3.60 -6.29
N ILE A 140 -17.92 -3.55 -5.21
CA ILE A 140 -16.80 -2.58 -5.11
C ILE A 140 -15.71 -2.89 -6.13
N LEU A 141 -15.41 -4.17 -6.38
CA LEU A 141 -14.46 -4.58 -7.42
C LEU A 141 -14.90 -4.12 -8.82
N LYS A 142 -16.21 -4.21 -9.12
CA LYS A 142 -16.76 -3.65 -10.37
C LYS A 142 -16.53 -2.15 -10.48
N ASP A 143 -16.82 -1.40 -9.42
CA ASP A 143 -16.61 0.05 -9.40
C ASP A 143 -15.12 0.41 -9.58
N ILE A 144 -14.21 -0.34 -8.95
CA ILE A 144 -12.76 -0.20 -9.17
C ILE A 144 -12.39 -0.45 -10.63
N ALA A 145 -12.93 -1.52 -11.23
CA ALA A 145 -12.65 -1.88 -12.62
C ALA A 145 -13.19 -0.87 -13.62
N LEU A 146 -14.26 -0.15 -13.29
CA LEU A 146 -14.80 0.99 -14.05
C LEU A 146 -14.01 2.29 -13.82
N GLY A 147 -12.89 2.26 -13.12
CA GLY A 147 -12.01 3.41 -12.93
C GLY A 147 -12.45 4.38 -11.83
N MET A 148 -13.43 4.04 -11.00
CA MET A 148 -13.89 4.91 -9.93
C MET A 148 -12.84 5.00 -8.82
N THR A 149 -12.62 6.22 -8.33
CA THR A 149 -11.79 6.49 -7.15
C THR A 149 -12.48 5.98 -5.87
N THR A 150 -11.70 5.78 -4.81
CA THR A 150 -12.24 5.37 -3.51
C THR A 150 -13.30 6.34 -2.98
N LYS A 151 -13.13 7.65 -3.25
CA LYS A 151 -14.07 8.68 -2.84
C LYS A 151 -15.39 8.58 -3.62
N GLU A 152 -15.32 8.44 -4.92
CA GLU A 152 -16.52 8.25 -5.78
C GLU A 152 -17.29 6.98 -5.41
N ILE A 153 -16.58 5.89 -5.09
CA ILE A 153 -17.20 4.65 -4.61
C ILE A 153 -17.89 4.88 -3.26
N ALA A 154 -17.24 5.61 -2.34
CA ALA A 154 -17.82 5.95 -1.05
C ALA A 154 -19.09 6.78 -1.19
N ASP A 155 -19.07 7.82 -2.02
CA ASP A 155 -20.23 8.67 -2.32
C ASP A 155 -21.36 7.85 -2.98
N LYS A 156 -21.05 7.06 -3.99
CA LYS A 156 -22.02 6.19 -4.70
C LYS A 156 -22.71 5.20 -3.78
N ARG A 157 -21.99 4.68 -2.77
CA ARG A 157 -22.47 3.63 -1.87
C ARG A 157 -22.94 4.17 -0.51
N PHE A 158 -23.01 5.49 -0.34
CA PHE A 158 -23.38 6.13 0.93
C PHE A 158 -22.54 5.58 2.11
N SER A 159 -21.26 5.37 1.88
CA SER A 159 -20.33 4.78 2.83
C SER A 159 -19.17 5.76 3.12
N SER A 160 -18.40 5.49 4.18
CA SER A 160 -17.21 6.30 4.44
C SER A 160 -16.05 5.89 3.52
N PHE A 161 -15.19 6.84 3.20
CA PHE A 161 -13.93 6.59 2.50
C PHE A 161 -13.13 5.44 3.18
N HIS A 162 -13.10 5.46 4.51
CA HIS A 162 -12.39 4.45 5.31
C HIS A 162 -12.99 3.04 5.15
N THR A 163 -14.32 2.96 5.10
CA THR A 163 -15.03 1.68 4.87
C THR A 163 -14.70 1.10 3.50
N VAL A 164 -14.72 1.93 2.46
CA VAL A 164 -14.38 1.49 1.09
C VAL A 164 -12.92 1.06 0.99
N ASN A 165 -11.99 1.79 1.62
CA ASN A 165 -10.58 1.38 1.67
C ASN A 165 -10.39 0.03 2.35
N THR A 166 -11.12 -0.24 3.44
CA THR A 166 -11.10 -1.55 4.11
C THR A 166 -11.58 -2.66 3.18
N HIS A 167 -12.66 -2.42 2.43
CA HIS A 167 -13.14 -3.38 1.43
C HIS A 167 -12.12 -3.60 0.30
N ARG A 168 -11.51 -2.52 -0.25
CA ARG A 168 -10.44 -2.62 -1.27
C ARG A 168 -9.30 -3.51 -0.80
N LYS A 169 -8.82 -3.27 0.42
CA LYS A 169 -7.77 -4.08 1.04
C LYS A 169 -8.16 -5.56 1.11
N ASN A 170 -9.38 -5.86 1.58
CA ASN A 170 -9.85 -7.23 1.69
C ASN A 170 -9.99 -7.90 0.31
N ILE A 171 -10.47 -7.16 -0.70
CA ILE A 171 -10.57 -7.60 -2.09
C ILE A 171 -9.16 -7.95 -2.61
N PHE A 172 -8.21 -7.03 -2.51
CA PHE A 172 -6.86 -7.21 -3.03
C PHE A 172 -6.16 -8.40 -2.37
N ARG A 173 -6.28 -8.53 -1.05
CA ARG A 173 -5.75 -9.67 -0.31
C ARG A 173 -6.39 -10.99 -0.76
N LYS A 174 -7.71 -11.05 -0.88
CA LYS A 174 -8.44 -12.25 -1.32
C LYS A 174 -8.07 -12.66 -2.73
N LEU A 175 -7.89 -11.69 -3.64
CA LEU A 175 -7.53 -11.93 -5.04
C LEU A 175 -6.04 -12.17 -5.25
N GLY A 176 -5.19 -11.93 -4.23
CA GLY A 176 -3.73 -11.99 -4.36
C GLY A 176 -3.16 -10.92 -5.29
N VAL A 177 -3.87 -9.79 -5.46
CA VAL A 177 -3.46 -8.69 -6.34
C VAL A 177 -2.93 -7.50 -5.54
N ASN A 178 -2.02 -6.73 -6.15
CA ASN A 178 -1.31 -5.66 -5.46
C ASN A 178 -1.68 -4.25 -5.95
N ASN A 179 -2.42 -4.15 -7.05
CA ASN A 179 -2.78 -2.87 -7.65
C ASN A 179 -4.13 -2.93 -8.36
N VAL A 180 -4.65 -1.73 -8.68
CA VAL A 180 -5.94 -1.55 -9.37
C VAL A 180 -5.94 -2.24 -10.73
N HIS A 181 -4.82 -2.18 -11.46
CA HIS A 181 -4.72 -2.78 -12.80
C HIS A 181 -4.88 -4.29 -12.77
N GLU A 182 -4.26 -4.97 -11.82
CA GLU A 182 -4.43 -6.43 -11.62
C GLU A 182 -5.85 -6.77 -11.18
N ALA A 183 -6.43 -5.98 -10.28
CA ALA A 183 -7.82 -6.14 -9.85
C ALA A 183 -8.80 -5.96 -11.04
N THR A 184 -8.56 -4.99 -11.91
CA THR A 184 -9.33 -4.77 -13.13
C THR A 184 -9.20 -5.95 -14.11
N LYS A 185 -7.98 -6.45 -14.34
CA LYS A 185 -7.76 -7.65 -15.16
C LYS A 185 -8.50 -8.87 -14.61
N TYR A 186 -8.51 -9.02 -13.29
CA TYR A 186 -9.29 -10.10 -12.66
C TYR A 186 -10.79 -9.91 -12.91
N ALA A 187 -11.34 -8.71 -12.70
CA ALA A 187 -12.76 -8.40 -12.91
C ALA A 187 -13.20 -8.69 -14.35
N LEU A 188 -12.38 -8.31 -15.33
CA LEU A 188 -12.62 -8.60 -16.76
C LEU A 188 -12.60 -10.11 -17.06
N ARG A 189 -11.60 -10.85 -16.54
CA ARG A 189 -11.49 -12.30 -16.72
C ARG A 189 -12.62 -13.06 -16.06
N ALA A 190 -13.09 -12.58 -14.91
CA ALA A 190 -14.22 -13.16 -14.18
C ALA A 190 -15.58 -12.76 -14.75
N GLY A 191 -15.63 -11.97 -15.84
CA GLY A 191 -16.87 -11.49 -16.44
C GLY A 191 -17.69 -10.56 -15.55
N LEU A 192 -17.06 -9.92 -14.58
CA LEU A 192 -17.74 -9.00 -13.67
C LEU A 192 -18.00 -7.63 -14.29
N VAL A 193 -17.21 -7.26 -15.31
CA VAL A 193 -17.33 -6.02 -16.09
C VAL A 193 -17.10 -6.37 -17.57
N ASP A 194 -17.88 -5.79 -18.45
CA ASP A 194 -17.70 -5.96 -19.90
C ASP A 194 -16.56 -5.06 -20.41
N SER A 195 -15.76 -5.60 -21.35
CA SER A 195 -14.70 -4.83 -22.00
C SER A 195 -15.22 -3.59 -22.75
N ALA A 196 -16.48 -3.59 -23.14
CA ALA A 196 -17.13 -2.44 -23.79
C ALA A 196 -17.41 -1.29 -22.81
N GLU A 197 -17.58 -1.56 -21.52
CA GLU A 197 -17.80 -0.53 -20.48
C GLU A 197 -16.50 0.14 -20.03
N TYR A 198 -15.35 -0.46 -20.32
CA TYR A 198 -14.04 0.05 -19.93
C TYR A 198 -13.53 1.19 -20.85
N TYR A 199 -14.06 1.34 -22.07
CA TYR A 199 -13.60 2.31 -23.07
C TYR A 199 -14.48 3.57 -23.18
N ILE A 200 -15.33 3.85 -22.19
CA ILE A 200 -16.10 5.09 -22.11
C ILE A 200 -15.51 5.98 -21.02
#